data_aacb043a573edb9f157c0852a0b4d23c
#
_entry.id   aacb043a573edb9f157c0852a0b4d23c
#
_cell.length_a   1.000
_cell.length_b   1.000
_cell.length_c   1.000
_cell.angle_alpha   90.00
_cell.angle_beta   90.00
_cell.angle_gamma   90.00
#
_symmetry.space_group_name_H-M   'P 1'
#
loop_
_entity.id
_entity.type
_entity.pdbx_description
1 polymer ?
#
loop_
_entity_poly.entity_id
_entity_poly.type
_entity_poly.pdbx_seq_one_letter_code
_entity_poly.pdbx_strand_id
1 'polypeptide(L)'
;YKYDVKNNKSEIYHKSEIDFNPDEYTTKQVFYESKDGTKVPMFIVHKKGIKMNGNNPTILYAYGGFNISMTPGFSVSRLIFLENGGIYVVANIRGGGEYGEDWHEAGIKLQKQNVFDDFIAAAEYLIKEKYTSSEKLGILGGSNGGLLIGACMNQRPELFKVAVPIVGVMDMLRYHKFTIGWAWAGDYGTSEENKEMFEYLLGYSPLHNIKKGLNYPATLAITADHDDRVVPLHSFKYMATLQEMNSGKNPVLIRIETMAGHGAGKPTSKIIEESTDIYSFIMYNLGMKPM
;
A
#
# COMPACT_ATOMS: atom_id res chain seq x y z
N TYR A 1 17.33 23.52 2.21
CA TYR A 1 17.96 24.67 1.56
C TYR A 1 17.53 25.96 2.25
N LYS A 2 18.41 26.99 2.25
CA LYS A 2 18.11 28.36 2.61
C LYS A 2 18.20 29.22 1.35
N TYR A 3 17.16 30.00 1.07
CA TYR A 3 17.09 30.85 -0.10
C TYR A 3 17.21 32.34 0.31
N ASP A 4 18.21 33.02 -0.22
CA ASP A 4 18.39 34.44 -0.05
C ASP A 4 17.65 35.18 -1.17
N VAL A 5 16.51 35.78 -0.79
CA VAL A 5 15.63 36.50 -1.73
C VAL A 5 16.32 37.75 -2.33
N LYS A 6 17.21 38.40 -1.56
CA LYS A 6 17.89 39.62 -2.03
C LYS A 6 18.93 39.34 -3.10
N ASN A 7 19.64 38.22 -2.95
CA ASN A 7 20.75 37.86 -3.84
C ASN A 7 20.35 36.77 -4.84
N ASN A 8 19.11 36.30 -4.81
CA ASN A 8 18.59 35.21 -5.66
C ASN A 8 19.50 33.95 -5.61
N LYS A 9 19.92 33.56 -4.40
CA LYS A 9 20.84 32.43 -4.20
C LYS A 9 20.22 31.40 -3.25
N SER A 10 20.43 30.12 -3.61
CA SER A 10 20.10 28.99 -2.76
C SER A 10 21.37 28.31 -2.26
N GLU A 11 21.41 27.97 -1.00
CA GLU A 11 22.50 27.20 -0.38
C GLU A 11 21.94 26.03 0.42
N ILE A 12 22.76 24.98 0.59
CA ILE A 12 22.39 23.86 1.46
C ILE A 12 22.47 24.35 2.91
N TYR A 13 21.31 24.41 3.58
CA TYR A 13 21.24 24.78 4.99
C TYR A 13 21.50 23.60 5.92
N HIS A 14 20.94 22.44 5.57
CA HIS A 14 21.12 21.20 6.33
C HIS A 14 21.10 20.02 5.35
N LYS A 15 21.99 19.07 5.57
CA LYS A 15 22.02 17.79 4.85
C LYS A 15 21.95 16.67 5.88
N SER A 16 21.03 15.74 5.69
CA SER A 16 20.95 14.56 6.55
C SER A 16 22.23 13.74 6.44
N GLU A 17 22.81 13.39 7.58
CA GLU A 17 23.95 12.47 7.66
C GLU A 17 23.45 11.04 7.59
N ILE A 18 23.41 10.49 6.39
CA ILE A 18 22.97 9.12 6.12
C ILE A 18 24.07 8.47 5.30
N ASP A 19 24.50 7.28 5.73
CA ASP A 19 25.44 6.45 4.96
C ASP A 19 24.69 5.78 3.79
N PHE A 20 24.45 6.58 2.73
CA PHE A 20 23.70 6.19 1.54
C PHE A 20 24.26 6.89 0.31
N ASN A 21 24.63 6.10 -0.69
CA ASN A 21 25.08 6.62 -1.97
C ASN A 21 23.94 6.56 -3.02
N PRO A 22 23.24 7.68 -3.31
CA PRO A 22 22.14 7.71 -4.26
C PRO A 22 22.59 7.34 -5.71
N ASP A 23 23.88 7.51 -6.03
CA ASP A 23 24.41 7.20 -7.37
C ASP A 23 24.43 5.69 -7.69
N GLU A 24 24.25 4.84 -6.69
CA GLU A 24 24.10 3.39 -6.90
C GLU A 24 22.71 2.98 -7.34
N TYR A 25 21.73 3.89 -7.27
CA TYR A 25 20.34 3.59 -7.54
C TYR A 25 19.86 4.26 -8.83
N THR A 26 18.73 3.77 -9.32
CA THR A 26 18.01 4.37 -10.43
C THR A 26 16.52 4.43 -10.08
N THR A 27 15.90 5.52 -10.52
CA THR A 27 14.44 5.71 -10.47
C THR A 27 13.94 5.85 -11.90
N LYS A 28 12.98 5.03 -12.28
CA LYS A 28 12.35 5.09 -13.61
C LYS A 28 10.87 5.32 -13.45
N GLN A 29 10.30 6.21 -14.25
CA GLN A 29 8.86 6.26 -14.46
C GLN A 29 8.53 5.40 -15.69
N VAL A 30 7.56 4.51 -15.52
CA VAL A 30 7.00 3.69 -16.59
C VAL A 30 5.48 3.83 -16.61
N PHE A 31 4.88 3.47 -17.76
CA PHE A 31 3.42 3.44 -17.91
C PHE A 31 3.01 2.02 -18.24
N TYR A 32 1.93 1.58 -17.63
CA TYR A 32 1.29 0.30 -17.94
C TYR A 32 -0.20 0.52 -18.24
N GLU A 33 -0.81 -0.45 -18.89
CA GLU A 33 -2.24 -0.41 -19.19
C GLU A 33 -3.04 -1.09 -18.09
N SER A 34 -4.03 -0.40 -17.56
CA SER A 34 -5.05 -0.97 -16.69
C SER A 34 -6.02 -1.82 -17.49
N LYS A 35 -6.91 -2.52 -16.81
CA LYS A 35 -7.90 -3.44 -17.40
C LYS A 35 -8.80 -2.79 -18.47
N ASP A 36 -9.10 -1.50 -18.31
CA ASP A 36 -9.90 -0.70 -19.24
C ASP A 36 -9.07 0.02 -20.32
N GLY A 37 -7.75 -0.24 -20.39
CA GLY A 37 -6.82 0.40 -21.31
C GLY A 37 -6.29 1.75 -20.85
N THR A 38 -6.67 2.24 -19.67
CA THR A 38 -6.13 3.47 -19.09
C THR A 38 -4.62 3.31 -18.83
N LYS A 39 -3.82 4.27 -19.29
CA LYS A 39 -2.37 4.31 -19.05
C LYS A 39 -2.08 4.88 -17.67
N VAL A 40 -1.57 4.03 -16.79
CA VAL A 40 -1.27 4.36 -15.41
C VAL A 40 0.23 4.45 -15.21
N PRO A 41 0.77 5.54 -14.60
CA PRO A 41 2.19 5.64 -14.31
C PRO A 41 2.57 4.93 -13.02
N MET A 42 3.82 4.50 -12.94
CA MET A 42 4.46 4.09 -11.70
C MET A 42 5.94 4.44 -11.69
N PHE A 43 6.48 4.67 -10.51
CA PHE A 43 7.90 4.83 -10.28
C PHE A 43 8.51 3.53 -9.77
N ILE A 44 9.60 3.10 -10.38
CA ILE A 44 10.35 1.90 -10.01
C ILE A 44 11.73 2.32 -9.55
N VAL A 45 12.09 1.98 -8.31
CA VAL A 45 13.39 2.30 -7.69
C VAL A 45 14.13 1.01 -7.38
N HIS A 46 15.39 0.92 -7.79
CA HIS A 46 16.25 -0.23 -7.52
C HIS A 46 17.73 0.11 -7.64
N LYS A 47 18.62 -0.75 -7.11
CA LYS A 47 20.06 -0.69 -7.35
C LYS A 47 20.36 -0.83 -8.85
N LYS A 48 21.36 -0.09 -9.37
CA LYS A 48 21.84 -0.25 -10.74
C LYS A 48 22.37 -1.68 -10.95
N GLY A 49 22.21 -2.21 -12.14
CA GLY A 49 22.75 -3.53 -12.52
C GLY A 49 21.92 -4.74 -12.08
N ILE A 50 20.69 -4.56 -11.58
CA ILE A 50 19.80 -5.71 -11.31
C ILE A 50 19.53 -6.53 -12.58
N LYS A 51 19.31 -7.84 -12.41
CA LYS A 51 18.93 -8.73 -13.52
C LYS A 51 17.41 -8.80 -13.60
N MET A 52 16.86 -8.53 -14.79
CA MET A 52 15.43 -8.68 -15.08
C MET A 52 15.10 -10.14 -15.38
N ASN A 53 15.05 -10.98 -14.35
CA ASN A 53 14.86 -12.43 -14.46
C ASN A 53 13.65 -12.95 -13.68
N GLY A 54 12.81 -12.05 -13.14
CA GLY A 54 11.63 -12.40 -12.34
C GLY A 54 11.94 -12.79 -10.89
N ASN A 55 13.18 -12.64 -10.44
CA ASN A 55 13.61 -13.18 -9.14
C ASN A 55 13.92 -12.09 -8.10
N ASN A 56 13.67 -10.81 -8.42
CA ASN A 56 13.96 -9.73 -7.49
C ASN A 56 12.83 -9.55 -6.49
N PRO A 57 13.12 -9.55 -5.18
CA PRO A 57 12.16 -9.16 -4.17
C PRO A 57 11.63 -7.76 -4.46
N THR A 58 10.33 -7.58 -4.49
CA THR A 58 9.70 -6.32 -4.88
C THR A 58 8.58 -5.95 -3.91
N ILE A 59 8.52 -4.68 -3.50
CA ILE A 59 7.38 -4.10 -2.80
C ILE A 59 6.66 -3.18 -3.78
N LEU A 60 5.37 -3.44 -4.00
CA LEU A 60 4.45 -2.56 -4.71
C LEU A 60 3.61 -1.80 -3.69
N TYR A 61 3.67 -0.48 -3.75
CA TYR A 61 2.96 0.46 -2.90
C TYR A 61 2.04 1.36 -3.72
N ALA A 62 0.86 1.66 -3.21
CA ALA A 62 0.00 2.73 -3.71
C ALA A 62 -0.93 3.25 -2.62
N TYR A 63 -1.65 4.33 -2.91
CA TYR A 63 -2.68 4.89 -2.05
C TYR A 63 -4.06 4.89 -2.72
N GLY A 64 -4.24 5.58 -3.85
CA GLY A 64 -5.42 5.53 -4.71
C GLY A 64 -6.71 6.05 -4.09
N GLY A 65 -6.72 7.28 -3.59
CA GLY A 65 -7.93 7.92 -3.07
C GLY A 65 -7.70 9.34 -2.56
N PHE A 66 -8.79 10.03 -2.27
CA PHE A 66 -8.82 11.35 -1.62
C PHE A 66 -8.03 12.44 -2.36
N ASN A 67 -7.90 12.32 -3.66
CA ASN A 67 -7.15 13.26 -4.49
C ASN A 67 -5.67 13.44 -4.05
N ILE A 68 -5.09 12.40 -3.39
CA ILE A 68 -3.72 12.45 -2.89
C ILE A 68 -2.77 11.93 -3.97
N SER A 69 -1.90 12.81 -4.47
CA SER A 69 -0.86 12.45 -5.43
C SER A 69 0.32 11.77 -4.74
N MET A 70 0.69 10.58 -5.22
CA MET A 70 1.88 9.88 -4.77
C MET A 70 3.10 10.37 -5.55
N THR A 71 3.92 11.20 -4.91
CA THR A 71 5.15 11.71 -5.49
C THR A 71 6.37 10.92 -5.02
N PRO A 72 7.45 10.84 -5.82
CA PRO A 72 8.69 10.24 -5.37
C PRO A 72 9.21 10.94 -4.12
N GLY A 73 9.43 10.18 -3.05
CA GLY A 73 9.92 10.68 -1.78
C GLY A 73 10.99 9.77 -1.20
N PHE A 74 11.98 10.38 -0.54
CA PHE A 74 13.01 9.66 0.19
C PHE A 74 12.46 9.16 1.53
N SER A 75 12.85 7.95 1.90
CA SER A 75 12.54 7.37 3.22
C SER A 75 13.69 6.47 3.68
N VAL A 76 14.21 6.76 4.88
CA VAL A 76 15.31 6.00 5.48
C VAL A 76 14.92 4.53 5.69
N SER A 77 13.69 4.27 6.13
CA SER A 77 13.24 2.90 6.36
C SER A 77 13.18 2.03 5.10
N ARG A 78 12.99 2.64 3.91
CA ARG A 78 13.02 1.90 2.64
C ARG A 78 14.41 1.49 2.22
N LEU A 79 15.45 2.17 2.71
CA LEU A 79 16.83 1.88 2.32
C LEU A 79 17.22 0.45 2.69
N ILE A 80 16.79 -0.05 3.85
CA ILE A 80 17.10 -1.43 4.24
C ILE A 80 16.66 -2.45 3.19
N PHE A 81 15.50 -2.24 2.57
CA PHE A 81 14.99 -3.12 1.53
C PHE A 81 15.76 -2.97 0.22
N LEU A 82 16.04 -1.72 -0.18
CA LEU A 82 16.77 -1.40 -1.41
C LEU A 82 18.24 -1.85 -1.35
N GLU A 83 18.90 -1.66 -0.21
CA GLU A 83 20.30 -2.06 0.01
C GLU A 83 20.47 -3.58 -0.06
N ASN A 84 19.48 -4.32 0.40
CA ASN A 84 19.44 -5.78 0.31
C ASN A 84 18.96 -6.30 -1.05
N GLY A 85 18.95 -5.45 -2.10
CA GLY A 85 18.66 -5.84 -3.49
C GLY A 85 17.17 -5.86 -3.84
N GLY A 86 16.31 -5.27 -3.00
CA GLY A 86 14.89 -5.14 -3.28
C GLY A 86 14.59 -4.07 -4.34
N ILE A 87 13.42 -4.19 -4.97
CA ILE A 87 12.81 -3.19 -5.85
C ILE A 87 11.64 -2.54 -5.12
N TYR A 88 11.60 -1.21 -5.06
CA TYR A 88 10.47 -0.48 -4.49
C TYR A 88 9.69 0.23 -5.59
N VAL A 89 8.38 -0.03 -5.67
CA VAL A 89 7.50 0.50 -6.70
C VAL A 89 6.40 1.31 -6.08
N VAL A 90 6.13 2.49 -6.64
CA VAL A 90 5.00 3.35 -6.28
C VAL A 90 4.12 3.52 -7.49
N ALA A 91 2.90 2.97 -7.46
CA ALA A 91 1.93 3.13 -8.52
C ALA A 91 1.05 4.36 -8.27
N ASN A 92 0.88 5.19 -9.31
CA ASN A 92 0.08 6.42 -9.32
C ASN A 92 -1.31 6.13 -9.86
N ILE A 93 -2.08 5.35 -9.11
CA ILE A 93 -3.36 4.81 -9.52
C ILE A 93 -4.50 5.81 -9.40
N ARG A 94 -5.60 5.61 -10.15
CA ARG A 94 -6.80 6.44 -10.08
C ARG A 94 -7.33 6.57 -8.65
N GLY A 95 -8.10 7.61 -8.39
CA GLY A 95 -8.51 8.04 -7.06
C GLY A 95 -7.51 8.98 -6.38
N GLY A 96 -6.22 8.99 -6.81
CA GLY A 96 -5.24 10.02 -6.51
C GLY A 96 -5.46 11.30 -7.32
N GLY A 97 -4.57 12.28 -7.13
CA GLY A 97 -4.65 13.60 -7.80
C GLY A 97 -3.58 13.83 -8.87
N GLU A 98 -2.87 12.78 -9.31
CA GLU A 98 -1.69 12.90 -10.18
C GLU A 98 -1.99 13.59 -11.52
N TYR A 99 -3.22 13.39 -12.03
CA TYR A 99 -3.70 14.04 -13.26
C TYR A 99 -4.93 14.94 -13.02
N GLY A 100 -5.09 15.44 -11.78
CA GLY A 100 -6.19 16.33 -11.42
C GLY A 100 -7.50 15.62 -11.08
N GLU A 101 -8.61 16.38 -11.13
CA GLU A 101 -9.90 15.92 -10.63
C GLU A 101 -10.46 14.72 -11.41
N ASP A 102 -10.32 14.70 -12.73
CA ASP A 102 -10.78 13.56 -13.55
C ASP A 102 -10.13 12.24 -13.13
N TRP A 103 -8.85 12.29 -12.69
CA TRP A 103 -8.13 11.12 -12.20
C TRP A 103 -8.66 10.67 -10.84
N HIS A 104 -9.01 11.61 -9.99
CA HIS A 104 -9.64 11.35 -8.70
C HIS A 104 -11.05 10.77 -8.88
N GLU A 105 -11.90 11.42 -9.67
CA GLU A 105 -13.28 10.99 -9.92
C GLU A 105 -13.37 9.59 -10.54
N ALA A 106 -12.40 9.23 -11.38
CA ALA A 106 -12.31 7.90 -11.98
C ALA A 106 -11.98 6.78 -10.98
N GLY A 107 -11.75 7.10 -9.69
CA GLY A 107 -11.43 6.14 -8.63
C GLY A 107 -12.31 6.25 -7.38
N ILE A 108 -13.46 6.94 -7.44
CA ILE A 108 -14.36 7.10 -6.29
C ILE A 108 -15.71 6.42 -6.50
N LYS A 109 -16.46 6.21 -5.42
CA LYS A 109 -17.83 5.68 -5.41
C LYS A 109 -17.98 4.45 -6.34
N LEU A 110 -18.89 4.47 -7.30
CA LEU A 110 -19.12 3.38 -8.25
C LEU A 110 -17.97 3.15 -9.25
N GLN A 111 -16.92 3.97 -9.20
CA GLN A 111 -15.69 3.81 -9.98
C GLN A 111 -14.54 3.21 -9.16
N LYS A 112 -14.74 2.91 -7.88
CA LYS A 112 -13.68 2.48 -6.96
C LYS A 112 -12.96 1.20 -7.41
N GLN A 113 -13.61 0.34 -8.18
CA GLN A 113 -12.99 -0.88 -8.73
C GLN A 113 -11.81 -0.54 -9.66
N ASN A 114 -11.84 0.60 -10.37
CA ASN A 114 -10.73 1.04 -11.21
C ASN A 114 -9.41 1.16 -10.43
N VAL A 115 -9.49 1.56 -9.15
CA VAL A 115 -8.31 1.68 -8.27
C VAL A 115 -7.67 0.31 -8.02
N PHE A 116 -8.49 -0.72 -7.81
CA PHE A 116 -8.03 -2.09 -7.59
C PHE A 116 -7.52 -2.71 -8.88
N ASP A 117 -8.22 -2.48 -10.00
CA ASP A 117 -7.82 -2.94 -11.33
C ASP A 117 -6.47 -2.31 -11.74
N ASP A 118 -6.25 -1.02 -11.49
CA ASP A 118 -4.97 -0.34 -11.73
C ASP A 118 -3.83 -0.99 -10.94
N PHE A 119 -4.06 -1.29 -9.65
CA PHE A 119 -3.03 -1.88 -8.79
C PHE A 119 -2.72 -3.33 -9.17
N ILE A 120 -3.73 -4.11 -9.51
CA ILE A 120 -3.57 -5.48 -10.01
C ILE A 120 -2.79 -5.46 -11.33
N ALA A 121 -3.12 -4.56 -12.25
CA ALA A 121 -2.41 -4.40 -13.52
C ALA A 121 -0.94 -3.99 -13.32
N ALA A 122 -0.63 -3.15 -12.31
CA ALA A 122 0.75 -2.85 -11.94
C ALA A 122 1.53 -4.12 -11.53
N ALA A 123 0.92 -4.97 -10.72
CA ALA A 123 1.52 -6.24 -10.30
C ALA A 123 1.75 -7.17 -11.52
N GLU A 124 0.77 -7.31 -12.38
CA GLU A 124 0.86 -8.11 -13.62
C GLU A 124 1.95 -7.57 -14.56
N TYR A 125 2.06 -6.25 -14.72
CA TYR A 125 3.12 -5.62 -15.50
C TYR A 125 4.50 -5.95 -14.93
N LEU A 126 4.71 -5.80 -13.62
CA LEU A 126 6.00 -6.09 -12.98
C LEU A 126 6.43 -7.55 -13.16
N ILE A 127 5.48 -8.49 -13.12
CA ILE A 127 5.72 -9.91 -13.36
C ILE A 127 6.02 -10.17 -14.85
N LYS A 128 5.22 -9.62 -15.76
CA LYS A 128 5.38 -9.77 -17.22
C LYS A 128 6.74 -9.23 -17.70
N GLU A 129 7.13 -8.06 -17.21
CA GLU A 129 8.41 -7.42 -17.55
C GLU A 129 9.60 -8.00 -16.76
N LYS A 130 9.38 -9.08 -15.99
CA LYS A 130 10.41 -9.81 -15.25
C LYS A 130 11.17 -8.97 -14.21
N TYR A 131 10.55 -7.90 -13.70
CA TYR A 131 11.05 -7.24 -12.50
C TYR A 131 10.99 -8.19 -11.31
N THR A 132 9.89 -8.94 -11.19
CA THR A 132 9.61 -9.85 -10.08
C THR A 132 8.77 -11.06 -10.55
N SER A 133 8.32 -11.87 -9.61
CA SER A 133 7.30 -12.90 -9.80
C SER A 133 6.30 -12.87 -8.63
N SER A 134 5.18 -13.59 -8.74
CA SER A 134 4.22 -13.70 -7.61
C SER A 134 4.88 -14.23 -6.33
N GLU A 135 5.89 -15.09 -6.44
CA GLU A 135 6.67 -15.60 -5.28
C GLU A 135 7.65 -14.57 -4.69
N LYS A 136 7.85 -13.43 -5.35
CA LYS A 136 8.78 -12.36 -4.95
C LYS A 136 8.12 -10.99 -4.81
N LEU A 137 6.79 -10.91 -4.94
CA LEU A 137 6.03 -9.67 -4.88
C LEU A 137 5.31 -9.52 -3.54
N GLY A 138 5.67 -8.48 -2.80
CA GLY A 138 4.96 -8.00 -1.63
C GLY A 138 4.16 -6.74 -1.94
N ILE A 139 3.01 -6.57 -1.29
CA ILE A 139 2.16 -5.38 -1.40
C ILE A 139 2.02 -4.69 -0.05
N LEU A 140 2.06 -3.36 -0.07
CA LEU A 140 2.07 -2.50 1.11
C LEU A 140 1.18 -1.28 0.88
N GLY A 141 0.35 -0.94 1.85
CA GLY A 141 -0.46 0.28 1.79
C GLY A 141 -1.09 0.63 3.12
N GLY A 142 -1.25 1.94 3.38
CA GLY A 142 -1.79 2.44 4.64
C GLY A 142 -3.11 3.18 4.47
N SER A 143 -4.00 3.12 5.48
CA SER A 143 -5.28 3.83 5.52
C SER A 143 -6.18 3.42 4.33
N ASN A 144 -6.52 4.33 3.43
CA ASN A 144 -7.16 3.98 2.15
C ASN A 144 -6.29 3.00 1.33
N GLY A 145 -4.95 3.13 1.38
CA GLY A 145 -4.03 2.13 0.82
C GLY A 145 -4.14 0.76 1.52
N GLY A 146 -4.48 0.72 2.80
CA GLY A 146 -4.78 -0.53 3.51
C GLY A 146 -6.05 -1.22 3.00
N LEU A 147 -7.11 -0.45 2.70
CA LEU A 147 -8.29 -0.94 1.98
C LEU A 147 -7.88 -1.54 0.62
N LEU A 148 -7.06 -0.81 -0.15
CA LEU A 148 -6.52 -1.27 -1.43
C LEU A 148 -5.86 -2.64 -1.31
N ILE A 149 -4.96 -2.80 -0.32
CA ILE A 149 -4.26 -4.07 -0.10
C ILE A 149 -5.25 -5.19 0.25
N GLY A 150 -6.18 -4.94 1.18
CA GLY A 150 -7.20 -5.92 1.57
C GLY A 150 -8.10 -6.35 0.41
N ALA A 151 -8.54 -5.41 -0.43
CA ALA A 151 -9.36 -5.71 -1.60
C ALA A 151 -8.58 -6.49 -2.67
N CYS A 152 -7.35 -6.06 -3.00
CA CYS A 152 -6.55 -6.72 -4.04
C CYS A 152 -6.10 -8.12 -3.65
N MET A 153 -5.70 -8.35 -2.38
CA MET A 153 -5.33 -9.71 -1.94
C MET A 153 -6.54 -10.67 -1.88
N ASN A 154 -7.77 -10.15 -1.72
CA ASN A 154 -8.98 -10.98 -1.79
C ASN A 154 -9.37 -11.29 -3.24
N GLN A 155 -9.18 -10.33 -4.17
CA GLN A 155 -9.52 -10.51 -5.58
C GLN A 155 -8.51 -11.38 -6.33
N ARG A 156 -7.21 -11.24 -6.03
CA ARG A 156 -6.11 -11.90 -6.74
C ARG A 156 -5.02 -12.40 -5.76
N PRO A 157 -5.37 -13.31 -4.83
CA PRO A 157 -4.42 -13.79 -3.82
C PRO A 157 -3.17 -14.46 -4.41
N GLU A 158 -3.27 -15.04 -5.60
CA GLU A 158 -2.18 -15.76 -6.27
C GLU A 158 -1.09 -14.84 -6.85
N LEU A 159 -1.34 -13.54 -6.97
CA LEU A 159 -0.36 -12.59 -7.47
C LEU A 159 0.69 -12.18 -6.42
N PHE A 160 0.39 -12.39 -5.14
CA PHE A 160 1.15 -11.78 -4.07
C PHE A 160 1.71 -12.83 -3.09
N LYS A 161 2.99 -12.69 -2.74
CA LYS A 161 3.62 -13.50 -1.70
C LYS A 161 3.39 -12.96 -0.30
N VAL A 162 3.40 -11.63 -0.18
CA VAL A 162 3.28 -10.92 1.10
C VAL A 162 2.30 -9.76 0.96
N ALA A 163 1.45 -9.55 1.97
CA ALA A 163 0.54 -8.41 2.06
C ALA A 163 0.65 -7.73 3.42
N VAL A 164 0.81 -6.40 3.41
CA VAL A 164 0.91 -5.61 4.64
C VAL A 164 -0.10 -4.45 4.58
N PRO A 165 -1.36 -4.69 4.95
CA PRO A 165 -2.35 -3.63 5.13
C PRO A 165 -2.12 -2.92 6.46
N ILE A 166 -1.89 -1.60 6.43
CA ILE A 166 -1.63 -0.77 7.61
C ILE A 166 -2.87 0.11 7.85
N VAL A 167 -3.45 0.04 9.04
CA VAL A 167 -4.61 0.82 9.49
C VAL A 167 -5.71 0.95 8.43
N GLY A 168 -6.04 -0.18 7.77
CA GLY A 168 -6.92 -0.21 6.60
C GLY A 168 -8.40 -0.14 6.91
N VAL A 169 -9.18 0.48 6.02
CA VAL A 169 -10.65 0.51 6.09
C VAL A 169 -11.22 -0.80 5.57
N MET A 170 -11.37 -1.82 6.44
CA MET A 170 -11.67 -3.19 6.02
C MET A 170 -13.17 -3.53 5.97
N ASP A 171 -14.03 -2.79 6.67
CA ASP A 171 -15.49 -2.96 6.69
C ASP A 171 -16.17 -1.80 5.97
N MET A 172 -16.38 -1.95 4.65
CA MET A 172 -16.94 -0.88 3.83
C MET A 172 -18.44 -0.69 4.05
N LEU A 173 -19.13 -1.65 4.65
CA LEU A 173 -20.56 -1.50 4.94
C LEU A 173 -20.84 -0.65 6.17
N ARG A 174 -19.86 -0.52 7.10
CA ARG A 174 -20.06 0.17 8.38
C ARG A 174 -19.05 1.27 8.66
N TYR A 175 -18.05 1.52 7.77
CA TYR A 175 -17.00 2.50 8.02
C TYR A 175 -17.56 3.88 8.43
N HIS A 176 -18.66 4.32 7.82
CA HIS A 176 -19.31 5.61 8.05
C HIS A 176 -19.99 5.73 9.42
N LYS A 177 -20.15 4.60 10.15
CA LYS A 177 -20.69 4.56 11.52
C LYS A 177 -19.62 4.75 12.59
N PHE A 178 -18.33 4.73 12.23
CA PHE A 178 -17.23 4.82 13.17
C PHE A 178 -16.58 6.21 13.11
N THR A 179 -16.41 6.83 14.28
CA THR A 179 -15.69 8.10 14.48
C THR A 179 -15.88 9.11 13.34
N ILE A 180 -14.81 9.39 12.56
CA ILE A 180 -14.83 10.34 11.45
C ILE A 180 -15.16 9.69 10.09
N GLY A 181 -15.46 8.39 10.05
CA GLY A 181 -15.70 7.66 8.80
C GLY A 181 -16.78 8.28 7.91
N TRP A 182 -17.79 8.94 8.47
CA TRP A 182 -18.81 9.66 7.72
C TRP A 182 -18.24 10.70 6.75
N ALA A 183 -17.11 11.30 7.08
CA ALA A 183 -16.46 12.31 6.24
C ALA A 183 -15.87 11.72 4.93
N TRP A 184 -15.74 10.40 4.81
CA TRP A 184 -15.21 9.72 3.63
C TRP A 184 -16.27 9.32 2.61
N ALA A 185 -17.54 9.63 2.88
CA ALA A 185 -18.64 9.33 1.98
C ALA A 185 -18.50 9.99 0.59
N GLY A 186 -17.76 11.10 0.50
CA GLY A 186 -17.43 11.73 -0.78
C GLY A 186 -16.65 10.81 -1.71
N ASP A 187 -15.69 10.04 -1.17
CA ASP A 187 -14.85 9.11 -1.93
C ASP A 187 -15.48 7.72 -2.07
N TYR A 188 -16.17 7.22 -1.02
CA TYR A 188 -16.63 5.82 -1.01
C TYR A 188 -18.11 5.64 -1.31
N GLY A 189 -18.97 6.65 -1.03
CA GLY A 189 -20.42 6.44 -0.86
C GLY A 189 -20.71 5.67 0.42
N THR A 190 -21.97 5.50 0.80
CA THR A 190 -22.36 4.74 1.99
C THR A 190 -23.33 3.62 1.67
N SER A 191 -23.29 2.55 2.46
CA SER A 191 -24.21 1.41 2.33
C SER A 191 -25.69 1.76 2.61
N GLU A 192 -25.95 2.96 3.11
CA GLU A 192 -27.30 3.46 3.46
C GLU A 192 -27.86 4.40 2.40
N GLU A 193 -27.10 4.79 1.38
CA GLU A 193 -27.58 5.70 0.32
C GLU A 193 -28.68 5.05 -0.52
N ASN A 194 -28.41 3.84 -1.02
CA ASN A 194 -29.32 3.06 -1.84
C ASN A 194 -28.81 1.62 -2.02
N LYS A 195 -29.64 0.76 -2.63
CA LYS A 195 -29.31 -0.64 -2.86
C LYS A 195 -28.08 -0.83 -3.76
N GLU A 196 -27.94 -0.02 -4.82
CA GLU A 196 -26.81 -0.10 -5.76
C GLU A 196 -25.48 0.14 -5.04
N MET A 197 -25.41 1.22 -4.25
CA MET A 197 -24.19 1.55 -3.48
C MET A 197 -23.91 0.48 -2.41
N PHE A 198 -24.92 -0.06 -1.75
CA PHE A 198 -24.74 -1.17 -0.80
C PHE A 198 -24.10 -2.39 -1.50
N GLU A 199 -24.68 -2.84 -2.62
CA GLU A 199 -24.19 -3.99 -3.37
C GLU A 199 -22.78 -3.74 -3.92
N TYR A 200 -22.49 -2.53 -4.37
CA TYR A 200 -21.18 -2.14 -4.86
C TYR A 200 -20.11 -2.17 -3.74
N LEU A 201 -20.40 -1.56 -2.60
CA LEU A 201 -19.51 -1.60 -1.42
C LEU A 201 -19.29 -3.03 -0.91
N LEU A 202 -20.36 -3.84 -0.87
CA LEU A 202 -20.26 -5.25 -0.49
C LEU A 202 -19.33 -6.01 -1.44
N GLY A 203 -19.36 -5.71 -2.75
CA GLY A 203 -18.60 -6.38 -3.80
C GLY A 203 -17.08 -6.27 -3.62
N TYR A 204 -16.57 -5.22 -2.99
CA TYR A 204 -15.13 -5.06 -2.74
C TYR A 204 -14.72 -4.94 -1.27
N SER A 205 -15.67 -4.89 -0.34
CA SER A 205 -15.37 -4.78 1.11
C SER A 205 -14.43 -5.90 1.56
N PRO A 206 -13.20 -5.60 2.03
CA PRO A 206 -12.22 -6.65 2.34
C PRO A 206 -12.76 -7.69 3.33
N LEU A 207 -13.40 -7.25 4.41
CA LEU A 207 -13.96 -8.12 5.45
C LEU A 207 -14.98 -9.11 4.89
N HIS A 208 -15.82 -8.67 3.94
CA HIS A 208 -16.95 -9.46 3.44
C HIS A 208 -16.60 -10.33 2.24
N ASN A 209 -15.39 -10.17 1.69
CA ASN A 209 -14.93 -10.92 0.51
C ASN A 209 -13.80 -11.91 0.80
N ILE A 210 -13.56 -12.22 2.07
CA ILE A 210 -12.67 -13.32 2.46
C ILE A 210 -13.37 -14.63 2.13
N LYS A 211 -12.73 -15.48 1.33
CA LYS A 211 -13.26 -16.78 0.90
C LYS A 211 -12.58 -17.90 1.67
N LYS A 212 -13.40 -18.81 2.20
CA LYS A 212 -12.90 -20.02 2.87
C LYS A 212 -12.17 -20.93 1.90
N GLY A 213 -11.06 -21.47 2.35
CA GLY A 213 -10.33 -22.50 1.58
C GLY A 213 -9.30 -21.95 0.60
N LEU A 214 -9.11 -20.64 0.51
CA LEU A 214 -8.03 -20.04 -0.29
C LEU A 214 -6.71 -19.99 0.49
N ASN A 215 -5.61 -20.02 -0.25
CA ASN A 215 -4.28 -19.78 0.25
C ASN A 215 -3.94 -18.28 0.06
N TYR A 216 -4.13 -17.50 1.11
CA TYR A 216 -3.81 -16.08 1.10
C TYR A 216 -2.30 -15.83 1.20
N PRO A 217 -1.78 -14.67 0.74
CA PRO A 217 -0.38 -14.30 0.95
C PRO A 217 -0.03 -14.26 2.44
N ALA A 218 1.25 -14.37 2.76
CA ALA A 218 1.71 -14.08 4.11
C ALA A 218 1.27 -12.67 4.48
N THR A 219 0.45 -12.52 5.52
CA THR A 219 -0.22 -11.27 5.84
C THR A 219 0.19 -10.77 7.22
N LEU A 220 0.63 -9.51 7.29
CA LEU A 220 0.85 -8.77 8.53
C LEU A 220 0.02 -7.49 8.51
N ALA A 221 -1.12 -7.50 9.18
CA ALA A 221 -1.88 -6.27 9.38
C ALA A 221 -1.29 -5.45 10.53
N ILE A 222 -1.22 -4.13 10.34
CA ILE A 222 -0.79 -3.18 11.37
C ILE A 222 -2.00 -2.36 11.78
N THR A 223 -2.18 -2.16 13.09
CA THR A 223 -3.19 -1.25 13.64
C THR A 223 -2.69 -0.63 14.94
N ALA A 224 -3.42 0.35 15.47
CA ALA A 224 -3.12 0.97 16.76
C ALA A 224 -4.40 0.99 17.63
N ASP A 225 -4.23 0.77 18.93
CA ASP A 225 -5.34 0.59 19.87
C ASP A 225 -6.17 1.88 20.11
N HIS A 226 -5.56 3.05 19.87
CA HIS A 226 -6.20 4.37 20.00
C HIS A 226 -6.35 5.07 18.65
N ASP A 227 -6.43 4.32 17.54
CA ASP A 227 -6.70 4.90 16.23
C ASP A 227 -8.17 5.38 16.18
N ASP A 228 -8.33 6.70 16.24
CA ASP A 228 -9.63 7.38 16.20
C ASP A 228 -10.06 7.79 14.79
N ARG A 229 -9.18 7.61 13.80
CA ARG A 229 -9.46 7.86 12.38
C ARG A 229 -10.00 6.60 11.70
N VAL A 230 -9.20 5.55 11.65
CA VAL A 230 -9.61 4.22 11.19
C VAL A 230 -9.61 3.28 12.39
N VAL A 231 -10.75 3.19 13.05
CA VAL A 231 -10.85 2.45 14.32
C VAL A 231 -10.28 1.03 14.20
N PRO A 232 -9.56 0.53 15.23
CA PRO A 232 -8.87 -0.77 15.18
C PRO A 232 -9.82 -1.95 14.93
N LEU A 233 -11.12 -1.75 15.16
CA LEU A 233 -12.15 -2.74 14.86
C LEU A 233 -12.16 -3.21 13.40
N HIS A 234 -11.79 -2.34 12.45
CA HIS A 234 -11.60 -2.72 11.05
C HIS A 234 -10.58 -3.85 10.91
N SER A 235 -9.39 -3.64 11.48
CA SER A 235 -8.30 -4.60 11.42
C SER A 235 -8.61 -5.85 12.24
N PHE A 236 -9.20 -5.72 13.44
CA PHE A 236 -9.52 -6.87 14.30
C PHE A 236 -10.52 -7.82 13.64
N LYS A 237 -11.64 -7.29 13.12
CA LYS A 237 -12.65 -8.11 12.43
C LYS A 237 -12.07 -8.78 11.19
N TYR A 238 -11.34 -8.01 10.36
CA TYR A 238 -10.74 -8.53 9.14
C TYR A 238 -9.76 -9.66 9.44
N MET A 239 -8.84 -9.45 10.38
CA MET A 239 -7.81 -10.44 10.71
C MET A 239 -8.39 -11.68 11.39
N ALA A 240 -9.35 -11.54 12.29
CA ALA A 240 -10.03 -12.69 12.89
C ALA A 240 -10.74 -13.55 11.83
N THR A 241 -11.41 -12.91 10.87
CA THR A 241 -12.07 -13.63 9.76
C THR A 241 -11.04 -14.26 8.83
N LEU A 242 -9.94 -13.55 8.51
CA LEU A 242 -8.90 -14.09 7.64
C LEU A 242 -8.18 -15.29 8.28
N GLN A 243 -7.90 -15.25 9.58
CA GLN A 243 -7.31 -16.37 10.33
C GLN A 243 -8.20 -17.60 10.33
N GLU A 244 -9.53 -17.44 10.47
CA GLU A 244 -10.49 -18.53 10.45
C GLU A 244 -10.67 -19.14 9.03
N MET A 245 -10.64 -18.29 7.99
CA MET A 245 -10.97 -18.70 6.63
C MET A 245 -9.76 -19.18 5.82
N ASN A 246 -8.54 -18.75 6.18
CA ASN A 246 -7.32 -19.12 5.48
C ASN A 246 -7.02 -20.61 5.66
N SER A 247 -6.84 -21.33 4.57
CA SER A 247 -6.43 -22.75 4.59
C SER A 247 -4.96 -22.96 4.24
N GLY A 248 -4.26 -21.88 3.87
CA GLY A 248 -2.85 -21.92 3.51
C GLY A 248 -1.93 -22.05 4.74
N LYS A 249 -0.64 -22.26 4.46
CA LYS A 249 0.42 -22.34 5.49
C LYS A 249 1.09 -20.99 5.75
N ASN A 250 0.76 -19.97 4.98
CA ASN A 250 1.33 -18.65 5.14
C ASN A 250 0.88 -18.02 6.47
N PRO A 251 1.76 -17.31 7.18
CA PRO A 251 1.40 -16.65 8.43
C PRO A 251 0.37 -15.54 8.19
N VAL A 252 -0.61 -15.45 9.09
CA VAL A 252 -1.66 -14.42 9.10
C VAL A 252 -1.61 -13.77 10.48
N LEU A 253 -0.94 -12.64 10.58
CA LEU A 253 -0.56 -11.98 11.82
C LEU A 253 -1.13 -10.56 11.90
N ILE A 254 -1.34 -10.06 13.10
CA ILE A 254 -1.67 -8.67 13.38
C ILE A 254 -0.69 -8.10 14.39
N ARG A 255 -0.14 -6.92 14.09
CA ARG A 255 0.63 -6.10 15.01
C ARG A 255 -0.25 -4.97 15.52
N ILE A 256 -0.37 -4.87 16.83
CA ILE A 256 -1.19 -3.83 17.49
C ILE A 256 -0.24 -2.90 18.23
N GLU A 257 -0.11 -1.65 17.75
CA GLU A 257 0.62 -0.63 18.47
C GLU A 257 -0.21 -0.11 19.64
N THR A 258 0.33 -0.20 20.84
CA THR A 258 -0.36 0.24 22.06
C THR A 258 -0.10 1.73 22.33
N MET A 259 -1.08 2.43 22.89
CA MET A 259 -1.01 3.87 23.19
C MET A 259 -0.58 4.71 21.98
N ALA A 260 -1.16 4.42 20.81
CA ALA A 260 -0.87 5.12 19.56
C ALA A 260 -2.14 5.31 18.74
N GLY A 261 -2.20 6.44 18.00
CA GLY A 261 -3.26 6.74 17.06
C GLY A 261 -2.92 6.33 15.61
N HIS A 262 -3.56 6.98 14.64
CA HIS A 262 -3.48 6.64 13.19
C HIS A 262 -2.08 6.74 12.56
N GLY A 263 -1.09 7.25 13.26
CA GLY A 263 0.30 7.32 12.78
C GLY A 263 0.99 8.65 13.11
N ALA A 264 0.28 9.76 13.17
CA ALA A 264 0.84 11.03 13.57
C ALA A 264 1.25 11.03 15.06
N GLY A 265 2.39 11.66 15.39
CA GLY A 265 2.82 11.83 16.78
C GLY A 265 3.45 10.59 17.45
N LYS A 266 3.71 9.52 16.71
CA LYS A 266 4.45 8.37 17.25
C LYS A 266 5.88 8.77 17.62
N PRO A 267 6.40 8.35 18.81
CA PRO A 267 7.82 8.48 19.13
C PRO A 267 8.70 7.76 18.11
N THR A 268 9.90 8.28 17.86
CA THR A 268 10.84 7.71 16.88
C THR A 268 11.15 6.22 17.16
N SER A 269 11.26 5.82 18.42
CA SER A 269 11.47 4.41 18.80
C SER A 269 10.37 3.50 18.27
N LYS A 270 9.10 3.89 18.43
CA LYS A 270 7.94 3.14 17.91
C LYS A 270 7.90 3.09 16.39
N ILE A 271 8.33 4.17 15.71
CA ILE A 271 8.44 4.18 14.25
C ILE A 271 9.53 3.19 13.78
N ILE A 272 10.64 3.13 14.50
CA ILE A 272 11.74 2.17 14.21
C ILE A 272 11.25 0.74 14.43
N GLU A 273 10.62 0.45 15.56
CA GLU A 273 10.08 -0.89 15.86
C GLU A 273 9.07 -1.35 14.81
N GLU A 274 8.09 -0.51 14.47
CA GLU A 274 7.08 -0.83 13.46
C GLU A 274 7.71 -1.06 12.08
N SER A 275 8.66 -0.20 11.68
CA SER A 275 9.38 -0.37 10.42
C SER A 275 10.21 -1.66 10.42
N THR A 276 10.85 -1.99 11.54
CA THR A 276 11.63 -3.22 11.70
C THR A 276 10.74 -4.45 11.53
N ASP A 277 9.58 -4.48 12.18
CA ASP A 277 8.63 -5.59 12.07
C ASP A 277 8.11 -5.75 10.64
N ILE A 278 7.74 -4.65 10.00
CA ILE A 278 7.23 -4.65 8.62
C ILE A 278 8.29 -5.18 7.65
N TYR A 279 9.50 -4.60 7.64
CA TYR A 279 10.54 -5.00 6.69
C TYR A 279 11.09 -6.39 6.98
N SER A 280 11.22 -6.79 8.25
CA SER A 280 11.62 -8.15 8.63
C SER A 280 10.61 -9.18 8.13
N PHE A 281 9.30 -8.91 8.33
CA PHE A 281 8.25 -9.79 7.84
C PHE A 281 8.26 -9.92 6.32
N ILE A 282 8.37 -8.79 5.61
CA ILE A 282 8.41 -8.77 4.14
C ILE A 282 9.65 -9.52 3.65
N MET A 283 10.84 -9.17 4.13
CA MET A 283 12.11 -9.75 3.68
C MET A 283 12.16 -11.25 3.95
N TYR A 284 11.73 -11.70 5.12
CA TYR A 284 11.67 -13.12 5.48
C TYR A 284 10.77 -13.90 4.51
N ASN A 285 9.54 -13.45 4.27
CA ASN A 285 8.59 -14.15 3.43
C ASN A 285 8.92 -14.06 1.93
N LEU A 286 9.68 -13.05 1.48
CA LEU A 286 10.24 -12.97 0.13
C LEU A 286 11.53 -13.77 -0.03
N GLY A 287 12.02 -14.41 1.05
CA GLY A 287 13.23 -15.23 1.05
C GLY A 287 14.51 -14.42 0.84
N MET A 288 14.54 -13.17 1.33
CA MET A 288 15.74 -12.34 1.35
C MET A 288 16.65 -12.78 2.50
N LYS A 289 17.94 -12.72 2.25
CA LYS A 289 18.96 -12.88 3.30
C LYS A 289 19.53 -11.49 3.58
N PRO A 290 19.28 -10.90 4.76
CA PRO A 290 19.92 -9.64 5.14
C PRO A 290 21.43 -9.75 5.07
N MET A 291 22.06 -8.69 4.56
CA MET A 291 23.53 -8.55 4.57
C MET A 291 24.02 -8.26 5.98
#